data_a7130689fad367d387d1a14784e155b4
#
_entry.id   a7130689fad367d387d1a14784e155b4
#
_cell.length_a   1.000
_cell.length_b   1.000
_cell.length_c   1.000
_cell.angle_alpha   90.00
_cell.angle_beta   90.00
_cell.angle_gamma   90.00
#
_symmetry.space_group_name_H-M   'P 1'
#
loop_
_entity.id
_entity.type
_entity.pdbx_description
1 polymer ?
#
loop_
_entity_poly.entity_id
_entity_poly.type
_entity_poly.pdbx_seq_one_letter_code
_entity_poly.pdbx_strand_id
1 'polypeptide(L)'
;MSNALGKYLRKCRTEKQVREGNTFSLRQLAGRIRVEPSYLSKIERGLEPRPSEETTRALALALGVDPDVLLAMAGKVSGDLQEIIRKRPQLFAQLIRELKNQPDKAVLRLVREVRDGNW
;
A
#
# COMPACT_ATOMS: atom_id res chain seq x y z
N MET A 1 -7.12 16.53 3.39
CA MET A 1 -6.60 15.18 3.59
C MET A 1 -6.01 14.65 2.29
N SER A 2 -4.96 13.88 2.41
CA SER A 2 -4.27 13.35 1.25
C SER A 2 -5.11 12.26 0.56
N ASN A 3 -5.22 12.31 -0.77
CA ASN A 3 -5.81 11.28 -1.59
C ASN A 3 -4.74 10.47 -2.32
N ALA A 4 -3.58 10.30 -1.67
CA ALA A 4 -2.45 9.61 -2.28
C ALA A 4 -2.78 8.18 -2.67
N LEU A 5 -3.48 7.45 -1.80
CA LEU A 5 -3.88 6.06 -2.08
C LEU A 5 -4.80 5.99 -3.30
N GLY A 6 -5.85 6.81 -3.33
CA GLY A 6 -6.81 6.79 -4.44
C GLY A 6 -6.16 7.13 -5.78
N LYS A 7 -5.31 8.15 -5.80
CA LYS A 7 -4.58 8.55 -7.01
C LYS A 7 -3.63 7.45 -7.48
N TYR A 8 -2.93 6.81 -6.56
CA TYR A 8 -2.03 5.72 -6.88
C TYR A 8 -2.77 4.52 -7.46
N LEU A 9 -3.90 4.14 -6.84
CA LEU A 9 -4.75 3.05 -7.33
C LEU A 9 -5.24 3.32 -8.74
N ARG A 10 -5.74 4.52 -8.97
CA ARG A 10 -6.23 4.91 -10.30
C ARG A 10 -5.11 4.86 -11.33
N LYS A 11 -3.93 5.35 -10.98
CA LYS A 11 -2.76 5.30 -11.85
C LYS A 11 -2.42 3.88 -12.23
N CYS A 12 -2.29 2.99 -11.25
CA CYS A 12 -1.98 1.58 -11.49
C CYS A 12 -3.04 0.91 -12.36
N ARG A 13 -4.31 1.15 -12.07
CA ARG A 13 -5.40 0.57 -12.83
C ARG A 13 -5.41 1.07 -14.28
N THR A 14 -5.28 2.37 -14.49
CA THR A 14 -5.30 2.93 -15.85
C THR A 14 -4.08 2.52 -16.67
N GLU A 15 -2.92 2.40 -16.06
CA GLU A 15 -1.73 1.89 -16.73
C GLU A 15 -1.93 0.44 -17.18
N LYS A 16 -2.52 -0.40 -16.33
CA LYS A 16 -2.84 -1.77 -16.71
C LYS A 16 -3.93 -1.82 -17.77
N GLN A 17 -4.90 -0.92 -17.72
CA GLN A 17 -5.95 -0.83 -18.74
C GLN A 17 -5.38 -0.52 -20.12
N VAL A 18 -4.38 0.36 -20.19
CA VAL A 18 -3.68 0.66 -21.45
C VAL A 18 -3.00 -0.59 -22.00
N ARG A 19 -2.37 -1.40 -21.15
CA ARG A 19 -1.63 -2.60 -21.58
C ARG A 19 -2.51 -3.81 -21.80
N GLU A 20 -3.56 -3.98 -21.00
CA GLU A 20 -4.35 -5.21 -20.95
C GLU A 20 -5.83 -4.98 -21.28
N GLY A 21 -6.20 -3.75 -21.66
CA GLY A 21 -7.55 -3.43 -22.13
C GLY A 21 -8.61 -3.39 -21.03
N ASN A 22 -9.85 -3.65 -21.44
CA ASN A 22 -11.02 -3.49 -20.56
C ASN A 22 -11.03 -4.40 -19.33
N THR A 23 -10.15 -5.40 -19.26
CA THR A 23 -10.05 -6.28 -18.09
C THR A 23 -9.66 -5.51 -16.83
N PHE A 24 -9.14 -4.27 -16.98
CA PHE A 24 -8.81 -3.39 -15.86
C PHE A 24 -9.64 -2.10 -15.84
N SER A 25 -10.82 -2.12 -16.48
CA SER A 25 -11.79 -1.05 -16.26
C SER A 25 -12.19 -1.02 -14.79
N LEU A 26 -12.74 0.10 -14.34
CA LEU A 26 -13.19 0.22 -12.95
C LEU A 26 -14.16 -0.90 -12.58
N ARG A 27 -15.12 -1.17 -13.47
CA ARG A 27 -16.12 -2.22 -13.25
C ARG A 27 -15.49 -3.62 -13.16
N GLN A 28 -14.55 -3.91 -14.05
CA GLN A 28 -13.89 -5.22 -14.05
C GLN A 28 -13.03 -5.43 -12.81
N LEU A 29 -12.27 -4.41 -12.42
CA LEU A 29 -11.47 -4.50 -11.21
C LEU A 29 -12.35 -4.67 -9.97
N ALA A 30 -13.43 -3.89 -9.88
CA ALA A 30 -14.38 -4.02 -8.78
C ALA A 30 -14.94 -5.44 -8.69
N GLY A 31 -15.29 -6.03 -9.83
CA GLY A 31 -15.77 -7.41 -9.89
C GLY A 31 -14.75 -8.43 -9.39
N ARG A 32 -13.49 -8.24 -9.74
CA ARG A 32 -12.40 -9.14 -9.29
C ARG A 32 -12.22 -9.14 -7.78
N ILE A 33 -12.36 -7.99 -7.15
CA ILE A 33 -12.20 -7.88 -5.70
C ILE A 33 -13.53 -7.94 -4.95
N ARG A 34 -14.63 -8.20 -5.67
CA ARG A 34 -15.98 -8.40 -5.14
C ARG A 34 -16.51 -7.20 -4.36
N VAL A 35 -16.34 -6.01 -4.94
CA VAL A 35 -16.93 -4.77 -4.41
C VAL A 35 -17.76 -4.10 -5.49
N GLU A 36 -18.63 -3.19 -5.07
CA GLU A 36 -19.43 -2.40 -6.01
C GLU A 36 -18.53 -1.43 -6.77
N PRO A 37 -18.76 -1.22 -8.08
CA PRO A 37 -17.99 -0.22 -8.84
C PRO A 37 -18.06 1.17 -8.25
N SER A 38 -19.21 1.57 -7.70
CA SER A 38 -19.36 2.86 -7.03
C SER A 38 -18.44 2.98 -5.82
N TYR A 39 -18.27 1.90 -5.06
CA TYR A 39 -17.39 1.89 -3.91
C TYR A 39 -15.92 2.08 -4.35
N LEU A 40 -15.49 1.32 -5.36
CA LEU A 40 -14.12 1.48 -5.88
C LEU A 40 -13.88 2.88 -6.44
N SER A 41 -14.86 3.43 -7.14
CA SER A 41 -14.80 4.81 -7.65
C SER A 41 -14.58 5.80 -6.51
N LYS A 42 -15.30 5.64 -5.40
CA LYS A 42 -15.16 6.51 -4.23
C LYS A 42 -13.78 6.38 -3.59
N ILE A 43 -13.22 5.17 -3.53
CA ILE A 43 -11.85 4.96 -3.03
C ILE A 43 -10.86 5.73 -3.91
N GLU A 44 -10.96 5.60 -5.23
CA GLU A 44 -10.06 6.28 -6.16
C GLU A 44 -10.15 7.80 -6.07
N ARG A 45 -11.35 8.32 -5.75
CA ARG A 45 -11.57 9.75 -5.60
C ARG A 45 -11.30 10.27 -4.18
N GLY A 46 -10.97 9.37 -3.26
CA GLY A 46 -10.71 9.73 -1.87
C GLY A 46 -11.95 10.14 -1.09
N LEU A 47 -13.14 9.70 -1.52
CA LEU A 47 -14.43 10.05 -0.89
C LEU A 47 -14.86 9.06 0.17
N GLU A 48 -14.31 7.84 0.15
CA GLU A 48 -14.62 6.83 1.15
C GLU A 48 -13.56 6.80 2.25
N PRO A 49 -13.94 6.34 3.46
CA PRO A 49 -12.95 6.01 4.47
C PRO A 49 -11.94 5.01 3.93
N ARG A 50 -10.77 4.94 4.54
CA ARG A 50 -9.74 4.01 4.14
C ARG A 50 -10.31 2.60 4.01
N PRO A 51 -10.05 1.89 2.90
CA PRO A 51 -10.52 0.53 2.75
C PRO A 51 -9.91 -0.39 3.82
N SER A 52 -10.59 -1.51 4.10
CA SER A 52 -10.09 -2.49 5.05
C SER A 52 -8.77 -3.10 4.57
N GLU A 53 -8.04 -3.74 5.49
CA GLU A 53 -6.83 -4.48 5.13
C GLU A 53 -7.13 -5.53 4.06
N GLU A 54 -8.25 -6.24 4.21
CA GLU A 54 -8.65 -7.27 3.25
C GLU A 54 -8.89 -6.69 1.85
N THR A 55 -9.64 -5.60 1.74
CA THR A 55 -9.90 -4.94 0.46
C THR A 55 -8.61 -4.40 -0.15
N THR A 56 -7.77 -3.78 0.66
CA THR A 56 -6.48 -3.23 0.20
C THR A 56 -5.58 -4.35 -0.32
N ARG A 57 -5.53 -5.47 0.37
CA ARG A 57 -4.75 -6.63 -0.05
C ARG A 57 -5.26 -7.20 -1.36
N ALA A 58 -6.58 -7.31 -1.50
CA ALA A 58 -7.20 -7.79 -2.75
C ALA A 58 -6.88 -6.86 -3.93
N LEU A 59 -6.93 -5.54 -3.72
CA LEU A 59 -6.55 -4.56 -4.73
C LEU A 59 -5.09 -4.72 -5.13
N ALA A 60 -4.21 -4.88 -4.16
CA ALA A 60 -2.79 -5.05 -4.43
C ALA A 60 -2.52 -6.29 -5.29
N LEU A 61 -3.13 -7.42 -4.94
CA LEU A 61 -2.98 -8.66 -5.69
C LEU A 61 -3.52 -8.52 -7.12
N ALA A 62 -4.68 -7.91 -7.29
CA ALA A 62 -5.28 -7.72 -8.61
C ALA A 62 -4.45 -6.79 -9.49
N LEU A 63 -3.83 -5.76 -8.90
CA LEU A 63 -3.01 -4.79 -9.63
C LEU A 63 -1.54 -5.19 -9.75
N GLY A 64 -1.12 -6.26 -9.09
CA GLY A 64 0.27 -6.72 -9.13
C GLY A 64 1.23 -5.81 -8.37
N VAL A 65 0.76 -5.15 -7.32
CA VAL A 65 1.58 -4.29 -6.47
C VAL A 65 1.78 -4.93 -5.09
N ASP A 66 2.82 -4.48 -4.38
CA ASP A 66 3.12 -5.02 -3.05
C ASP A 66 2.02 -4.63 -2.06
N PRO A 67 1.36 -5.62 -1.42
CA PRO A 67 0.31 -5.34 -0.45
C PRO A 67 0.77 -4.51 0.75
N ASP A 68 1.99 -4.71 1.22
CA ASP A 68 2.52 -3.96 2.36
C ASP A 68 2.70 -2.49 2.02
N VAL A 69 3.14 -2.21 0.78
CA VAL A 69 3.28 -0.83 0.29
C VAL A 69 1.91 -0.16 0.20
N LEU A 70 0.93 -0.86 -0.37
CA LEU A 70 -0.41 -0.31 -0.53
C LEU A 70 -1.07 -0.05 0.82
N LEU A 71 -0.89 -0.96 1.78
CA LEU A 71 -1.37 -0.77 3.16
C LEU A 71 -0.71 0.43 3.81
N ALA A 72 0.61 0.59 3.64
CA ALA A 72 1.34 1.73 4.19
C ALA A 72 0.79 3.05 3.63
N MET A 73 0.44 3.10 2.33
CA MET A 73 -0.18 4.28 1.74
C MET A 73 -1.55 4.58 2.33
N ALA A 74 -2.25 3.55 2.81
CA ALA A 74 -3.51 3.71 3.54
C ALA A 74 -3.30 4.06 5.02
N GLY A 75 -2.06 4.23 5.45
CA GLY A 75 -1.72 4.51 6.84
C GLY A 75 -1.81 3.30 7.75
N LYS A 76 -1.68 2.10 7.19
CA LYS A 76 -1.80 0.85 7.94
C LYS A 76 -0.53 0.00 7.77
N VAL A 77 -0.28 -0.83 8.75
CA VAL A 77 0.80 -1.82 8.70
C VAL A 77 0.13 -3.20 8.65
N SER A 78 0.57 -4.07 7.74
CA SER A 78 0.01 -5.41 7.63
C SER A 78 0.13 -6.18 8.95
N GLY A 79 -0.77 -7.15 9.16
CA GLY A 79 -0.74 -7.97 10.37
C GLY A 79 0.61 -8.67 10.57
N ASP A 80 1.22 -9.14 9.49
CA ASP A 80 2.53 -9.78 9.55
C ASP A 80 3.62 -8.82 10.04
N LEU A 81 3.64 -7.59 9.52
CA LEU A 81 4.61 -6.58 9.97
C LEU A 81 4.33 -6.12 11.39
N GLN A 82 3.06 -5.99 11.77
CA GLN A 82 2.67 -5.68 13.14
C GLN A 82 3.22 -6.72 14.12
N GLU A 83 3.16 -8.00 13.75
CA GLU A 83 3.65 -9.07 14.57
C GLU A 83 5.16 -8.96 14.82
N ILE A 84 5.92 -8.59 13.79
CA ILE A 84 7.36 -8.36 13.89
C ILE A 84 7.64 -7.19 14.85
N ILE A 85 6.86 -6.11 14.74
CA ILE A 85 6.97 -4.94 15.61
C ILE A 85 6.70 -5.33 17.07
N ARG A 86 5.67 -6.15 17.32
CA ARG A 86 5.31 -6.59 18.66
C ARG A 86 6.39 -7.40 19.34
N LYS A 87 7.22 -8.09 18.56
CA LYS A 87 8.34 -8.88 19.13
C LYS A 87 9.46 -7.99 19.67
N ARG A 88 9.62 -6.78 19.12
CA ARG A 88 10.67 -5.84 19.52
C ARG A 88 10.13 -4.42 19.59
N PRO A 89 9.14 -4.17 20.46
CA PRO A 89 8.42 -2.90 20.44
C PRO A 89 9.30 -1.69 20.74
N GLN A 90 10.22 -1.82 21.69
CA GLN A 90 11.09 -0.71 22.09
C GLN A 90 12.07 -0.35 20.98
N LEU A 91 12.67 -1.36 20.33
CA LEU A 91 13.63 -1.14 19.27
C LEU A 91 12.95 -0.54 18.03
N PHE A 92 11.77 -1.02 17.68
CA PHE A 92 11.04 -0.46 16.53
C PHE A 92 10.55 0.96 16.79
N ALA A 93 10.09 1.25 18.01
CA ALA A 93 9.69 2.61 18.37
C ALA A 93 10.88 3.58 18.25
N GLN A 94 12.04 3.16 18.75
CA GLN A 94 13.26 3.94 18.65
C GLN A 94 13.67 4.14 17.19
N LEU A 95 13.69 3.07 16.41
CA LEU A 95 14.06 3.10 14.99
C LEU A 95 13.17 4.10 14.22
N ILE A 96 11.85 3.99 14.38
CA ILE A 96 10.92 4.86 13.67
C ILE A 96 11.12 6.32 14.07
N ARG A 97 11.34 6.59 15.37
CA ARG A 97 11.60 7.95 15.83
C ARG A 97 12.88 8.53 15.24
N GLU A 98 13.95 7.72 15.16
CA GLU A 98 15.20 8.15 14.56
C GLU A 98 15.07 8.44 13.06
N LEU A 99 14.19 7.70 12.37
CA LEU A 99 13.94 7.90 10.94
C LEU A 99 12.99 9.05 10.62
N LYS A 100 12.27 9.56 11.62
CA LYS A 100 11.18 10.52 11.43
C LYS A 100 11.51 11.70 10.52
N ASN A 101 12.70 12.28 10.66
CA ASN A 101 13.10 13.47 9.92
C ASN A 101 14.24 13.19 8.94
N GLN A 102 14.52 11.91 8.67
CA GLN A 102 15.59 11.54 7.76
C GLN A 102 15.11 11.54 6.31
N PRO A 103 15.97 11.92 5.35
CA PRO A 103 15.60 11.84 3.94
C PRO A 103 15.55 10.39 3.46
N ASP A 104 14.86 10.16 2.34
CA ASP A 104 14.75 8.83 1.73
C ASP A 104 16.11 8.18 1.51
N LYS A 105 17.11 8.97 1.16
CA LYS A 105 18.47 8.51 0.94
C LYS A 105 19.04 7.78 2.17
N ALA A 106 18.79 8.33 3.37
CA ALA A 106 19.24 7.70 4.62
C ALA A 106 18.46 6.41 4.90
N VAL A 107 17.16 6.41 4.64
CA VAL A 107 16.33 5.22 4.81
C VAL A 107 16.77 4.10 3.86
N LEU A 108 17.02 4.44 2.59
CA LEU A 108 17.49 3.48 1.60
C LEU A 108 18.86 2.88 2.00
N ARG A 109 19.76 3.71 2.52
CA ARG A 109 21.05 3.24 3.01
C ARG A 109 20.87 2.24 4.15
N LEU A 110 20.00 2.52 5.10
CA LEU A 110 19.70 1.62 6.21
C LEU A 110 19.17 0.28 5.69
N VAL A 111 18.21 0.32 4.74
CA VAL A 111 17.65 -0.89 4.14
C VAL A 111 18.75 -1.75 3.53
N ARG A 112 19.66 -1.13 2.79
CA ARG A 112 20.79 -1.84 2.15
C ARG A 112 21.73 -2.44 3.18
N GLU A 113 22.06 -1.69 4.23
CA GLU A 113 22.94 -2.16 5.29
C GLU A 113 22.34 -3.37 6.00
N VAL A 114 21.05 -3.34 6.30
CA VAL A 114 20.37 -4.46 6.96
C VAL A 114 20.30 -5.67 6.03
N ARG A 115 19.93 -5.47 4.76
CA ARG A 115 19.81 -6.56 3.79
C ARG A 115 21.16 -7.21 3.47
N ASP A 116 22.20 -6.41 3.27
CA ASP A 116 23.49 -6.85 2.79
C ASP A 116 24.52 -6.99 3.92
N GLY A 117 24.19 -6.57 5.10
CA GLY A 117 25.09 -6.54 6.24
C GLY A 117 25.44 -7.94 6.76
N ASN A 118 26.59 -8.01 7.39
CA ASN A 118 27.08 -9.24 7.97
C ASN A 118 27.07 -9.11 9.50
N TRP A 119 25.90 -9.35 10.05
CA TRP A 119 25.64 -9.17 11.48
C TRP A 119 26.05 -10.37 12.33
#